data_763fdf446345cd5fadb567d694083720
#
_entry.id   763fdf446345cd5fadb567d694083720
#
_cell.length_a   1.000
_cell.length_b   1.000
_cell.length_c   1.000
_cell.angle_alpha   90.00
_cell.angle_beta   90.00
_cell.angle_gamma   90.00
#
_symmetry.space_group_name_H-M   'P 1'
#
loop_
_entity.id
_entity.type
_entity.pdbx_description
1 polymer ?
#
loop_
_entity_poly.entity_id
_entity_poly.type
_entity_poly.pdbx_seq_one_letter_code
_entity_poly.pdbx_strand_id
1 'polypeptide(L)'
;MTANTPAATPIRPLLPRRRILWVVFVYALFAALWIHGSDLALDKLVADVQQRGTLELYKGWTFVVVTSALLYWLIWRLHSGVAFESPGRGFVSQLALLAVLTIGLTASAVTLNYRLERGREVARLEAVSDLRAKQIDDWLTDRTSEALFLRNSEYLSSAYLQWQDQRDPSAGVRLLERMGEFTQSNHYHGWLLLDAAALPVASEPNTDRQVPPGLRAAVLRAVATGDVQHSEIYRVEAAQPPQRLDIVAPLIRTGAPSRAVAVLRVDTGVFLGPLLRGWPVPSQTAESLLVRASDGMVGGTMGRGPPLPLSTPELLSAQAIRGEQPLGVAYDGVDFRGVAV
;
A
#
# COMPACT_ATOMS: atom_id res chain seq x y z
N MET A 1 86.05 -10.03 -53.18
CA MET A 1 85.13 -10.62 -52.17
C MET A 1 84.86 -9.54 -51.16
N THR A 2 83.77 -8.79 -51.33
CA THR A 2 83.32 -7.73 -50.39
C THR A 2 82.20 -8.28 -49.54
N ALA A 3 82.45 -8.41 -48.24
CA ALA A 3 81.48 -8.87 -47.24
C ALA A 3 80.40 -7.81 -47.03
N ASN A 4 79.14 -8.24 -47.25
CA ASN A 4 77.97 -7.43 -47.06
C ASN A 4 77.57 -7.57 -45.59
N THR A 5 77.74 -6.51 -44.77
CA THR A 5 77.31 -6.47 -43.40
C THR A 5 75.81 -6.15 -43.38
N PRO A 6 74.99 -6.95 -42.75
CA PRO A 6 73.52 -6.60 -42.61
C PRO A 6 73.35 -5.39 -41.73
N ALA A 7 72.60 -4.42 -42.26
CA ALA A 7 72.21 -3.20 -41.51
C ALA A 7 71.38 -3.58 -40.31
N ALA A 8 71.81 -3.14 -39.12
CA ALA A 8 71.10 -3.26 -37.87
C ALA A 8 69.76 -2.49 -37.93
N THR A 9 68.68 -3.22 -37.76
CA THR A 9 67.30 -2.64 -37.62
C THR A 9 67.25 -1.66 -36.45
N PRO A 10 66.77 -0.42 -36.61
CA PRO A 10 66.72 0.54 -35.53
C PRO A 10 65.70 0.06 -34.48
N ILE A 11 66.20 -0.15 -33.27
CA ILE A 11 65.37 -0.43 -32.10
C ILE A 11 64.47 0.80 -31.87
N ARG A 12 63.16 0.64 -32.04
CA ARG A 12 62.17 1.71 -31.75
C ARG A 12 62.31 2.15 -30.30
N PRO A 13 62.41 3.47 -30.00
CA PRO A 13 62.60 3.95 -28.65
C PRO A 13 61.36 3.58 -27.82
N LEU A 14 61.61 2.93 -26.67
CA LEU A 14 60.62 2.70 -25.63
C LEU A 14 60.01 4.03 -25.22
N LEU A 15 58.68 4.08 -25.08
CA LEU A 15 57.95 5.25 -24.66
C LEU A 15 58.59 5.86 -23.40
N PRO A 16 58.81 7.19 -23.34
CA PRO A 16 59.44 7.84 -22.16
C PRO A 16 58.61 7.58 -20.90
N ARG A 17 59.25 7.11 -19.82
CA ARG A 17 58.61 6.76 -18.53
C ARG A 17 57.59 7.80 -18.03
N ARG A 18 57.84 9.07 -18.30
CA ARG A 18 56.95 10.17 -17.96
C ARG A 18 55.57 10.06 -18.63
N ARG A 19 55.45 9.54 -19.86
CA ARG A 19 54.18 9.39 -20.58
C ARG A 19 53.37 8.23 -20.01
N ILE A 20 54.00 7.14 -19.65
CA ILE A 20 53.36 5.99 -19.00
C ILE A 20 52.80 6.40 -17.60
N LEU A 21 53.59 7.07 -16.81
CA LEU A 21 53.15 7.57 -15.49
C LEU A 21 51.98 8.52 -15.60
N TRP A 22 51.94 9.35 -16.64
CA TRP A 22 50.81 10.29 -16.85
C TRP A 22 49.50 9.57 -17.20
N VAL A 23 49.55 8.53 -18.04
CA VAL A 23 48.40 7.70 -18.37
C VAL A 23 47.85 6.99 -17.14
N VAL A 24 48.73 6.41 -16.33
CA VAL A 24 48.35 5.73 -15.09
C VAL A 24 47.72 6.74 -14.09
N PHE A 25 48.30 7.94 -14.00
CA PHE A 25 47.75 8.97 -13.12
C PHE A 25 46.36 9.42 -13.54
N VAL A 26 46.13 9.67 -14.84
CA VAL A 26 44.81 10.08 -15.36
C VAL A 26 43.78 8.97 -15.15
N TYR A 27 44.13 7.72 -15.38
CA TYR A 27 43.27 6.58 -15.14
C TYR A 27 42.90 6.46 -13.65
N ALA A 28 43.90 6.55 -12.77
CA ALA A 28 43.69 6.47 -11.32
C ALA A 28 42.81 7.62 -10.80
N LEU A 29 43.00 8.84 -11.30
CA LEU A 29 42.18 9.99 -10.95
C LEU A 29 40.75 9.81 -11.43
N PHE A 30 40.54 9.33 -12.65
CA PHE A 30 39.20 9.04 -13.18
C PHE A 30 38.50 7.95 -12.35
N ALA A 31 39.20 6.85 -12.04
CA ALA A 31 38.67 5.76 -11.24
C ALA A 31 38.25 6.23 -9.83
N ALA A 32 39.09 7.05 -9.18
CA ALA A 32 38.80 7.61 -7.88
C ALA A 32 37.58 8.55 -7.89
N LEU A 33 37.47 9.43 -8.90
CA LEU A 33 36.31 10.31 -9.09
C LEU A 33 35.05 9.53 -9.38
N TRP A 34 35.12 8.45 -10.19
CA TRP A 34 34.00 7.58 -10.46
C TRP A 34 33.48 6.88 -9.20
N ILE A 35 34.37 6.24 -8.45
CA ILE A 35 34.01 5.53 -7.23
C ILE A 35 33.36 6.48 -6.25
N HIS A 36 34.03 7.61 -5.96
CA HIS A 36 33.52 8.57 -4.97
C HIS A 36 32.22 9.27 -5.39
N GLY A 37 32.14 9.69 -6.65
CA GLY A 37 30.94 10.36 -7.18
C GLY A 37 29.73 9.45 -7.30
N SER A 38 29.94 8.18 -7.69
CA SER A 38 28.84 7.21 -7.78
C SER A 38 28.36 6.71 -6.42
N ASP A 39 29.24 6.65 -5.40
CA ASP A 39 28.85 6.32 -4.03
C ASP A 39 28.00 7.45 -3.40
N LEU A 40 28.44 8.70 -3.57
CA LEU A 40 27.67 9.87 -3.13
C LEU A 40 26.29 9.97 -3.82
N ALA A 41 26.20 9.59 -5.08
CA ALA A 41 24.94 9.57 -5.80
C ALA A 41 24.02 8.46 -5.30
N LEU A 42 24.53 7.26 -5.04
CA LEU A 42 23.77 6.14 -4.47
C LEU A 42 23.28 6.46 -3.05
N ASP A 43 24.10 7.03 -2.19
CA ASP A 43 23.72 7.37 -0.82
C ASP A 43 22.60 8.43 -0.74
N LYS A 44 22.56 9.36 -1.70
CA LYS A 44 21.52 10.39 -1.75
C LYS A 44 20.23 9.95 -2.42
N LEU A 45 20.28 8.94 -3.29
CA LEU A 45 19.16 8.55 -4.14
C LEU A 45 18.46 7.24 -3.72
N VAL A 46 19.11 6.40 -2.89
CA VAL A 46 18.59 5.07 -2.55
C VAL A 46 18.55 4.89 -1.03
N ALA A 47 17.36 5.00 -0.47
CA ALA A 47 17.12 4.77 0.96
C ALA A 47 16.94 3.28 1.33
N ASP A 48 16.68 2.40 0.35
CA ASP A 48 16.37 0.99 0.58
C ASP A 48 17.59 0.09 0.41
N VAL A 49 17.91 -0.68 1.46
CA VAL A 49 19.08 -1.58 1.54
C VAL A 49 19.01 -2.71 0.51
N GLN A 50 17.81 -3.17 0.13
CA GLN A 50 17.64 -4.30 -0.79
C GLN A 50 17.86 -3.91 -2.25
N GLN A 51 17.65 -2.64 -2.59
CA GLN A 51 17.87 -2.09 -3.93
C GLN A 51 19.34 -1.72 -4.17
N ARG A 52 20.11 -1.46 -3.11
CA ARG A 52 21.54 -1.14 -3.20
C ARG A 52 22.35 -2.21 -3.93
N GLY A 53 22.08 -3.49 -3.65
CA GLY A 53 22.86 -4.59 -4.24
C GLY A 53 22.75 -4.71 -5.76
N THR A 54 21.58 -4.48 -6.33
CA THR A 54 21.38 -4.52 -7.80
C THR A 54 21.98 -3.29 -8.48
N LEU A 55 21.88 -2.13 -7.87
CA LEU A 55 22.46 -0.89 -8.39
C LEU A 55 24.00 -0.89 -8.33
N GLU A 56 24.58 -1.48 -7.30
CA GLU A 56 26.03 -1.67 -7.19
C GLU A 56 26.56 -2.59 -8.30
N LEU A 57 25.81 -3.61 -8.68
CA LEU A 57 26.18 -4.50 -9.79
C LEU A 57 26.19 -3.75 -11.13
N TYR A 58 25.12 -3.00 -11.45
CA TYR A 58 25.07 -2.20 -12.68
C TYR A 58 26.15 -1.11 -12.72
N LYS A 59 26.42 -0.45 -11.58
CA LYS A 59 27.51 0.49 -11.42
C LYS A 59 28.87 -0.15 -11.76
N GLY A 60 29.12 -1.37 -11.26
CA GLY A 60 30.33 -2.13 -11.54
C GLY A 60 30.48 -2.44 -13.03
N TRP A 61 29.46 -2.94 -13.68
CA TRP A 61 29.48 -3.23 -15.12
C TRP A 61 29.71 -1.98 -15.98
N THR A 62 29.02 -0.89 -15.66
CA THR A 62 29.18 0.39 -16.36
C THR A 62 30.61 0.93 -16.20
N PHE A 63 31.20 0.81 -15.01
CA PHE A 63 32.60 1.17 -14.77
C PHE A 63 33.55 0.37 -15.66
N VAL A 64 33.37 -0.94 -15.72
CA VAL A 64 34.24 -1.82 -16.56
C VAL A 64 34.16 -1.45 -18.04
N VAL A 65 32.95 -1.24 -18.56
CA VAL A 65 32.75 -0.89 -19.97
C VAL A 65 33.41 0.46 -20.29
N VAL A 66 33.17 1.47 -19.47
CA VAL A 66 33.71 2.82 -19.69
C VAL A 66 35.22 2.86 -19.54
N THR A 67 35.78 2.20 -18.54
CA THR A 67 37.23 2.15 -18.33
C THR A 67 37.93 1.33 -19.41
N SER A 68 37.32 0.24 -19.88
CA SER A 68 37.85 -0.56 -21.01
C SER A 68 37.86 0.24 -22.30
N ALA A 69 36.80 0.97 -22.61
CA ALA A 69 36.74 1.85 -23.78
C ALA A 69 37.78 2.99 -23.71
N LEU A 70 37.94 3.60 -22.52
CA LEU A 70 38.98 4.61 -22.28
C LEU A 70 40.37 4.06 -22.49
N LEU A 71 40.64 2.89 -21.94
CA LEU A 71 41.97 2.23 -22.06
C LEU A 71 42.26 1.85 -23.50
N TYR A 72 41.28 1.27 -24.21
CA TYR A 72 41.39 0.96 -25.64
C TYR A 72 41.71 2.21 -26.47
N TRP A 73 40.97 3.29 -26.28
CA TRP A 73 41.17 4.56 -26.96
C TRP A 73 42.55 5.15 -26.68
N LEU A 74 43.01 5.09 -25.43
CA LEU A 74 44.30 5.60 -24.99
C LEU A 74 45.46 4.80 -25.64
N ILE A 75 45.37 3.46 -25.70
CA ILE A 75 46.32 2.57 -26.32
C ILE A 75 46.33 2.80 -27.84
N TRP A 76 45.17 2.90 -28.48
CA TRP A 76 45.07 3.16 -29.92
C TRP A 76 45.72 4.50 -30.29
N ARG A 77 45.53 5.52 -29.50
CA ARG A 77 46.13 6.84 -29.70
C ARG A 77 47.64 6.84 -29.49
N LEU A 78 48.16 6.04 -28.58
CA LEU A 78 49.59 5.84 -28.38
C LEU A 78 50.26 5.14 -29.57
N HIS A 79 49.53 4.22 -30.24
CA HIS A 79 49.98 3.45 -31.39
C HIS A 79 49.95 4.26 -32.70
N SER A 80 49.04 5.21 -32.84
CA SER A 80 48.81 5.98 -34.05
C SER A 80 49.89 7.04 -34.37
N GLY A 81 50.95 7.11 -33.59
CA GLY A 81 52.16 7.89 -33.95
C GLY A 81 51.97 9.41 -33.96
N VAL A 82 50.83 9.93 -33.51
CA VAL A 82 50.63 11.36 -33.41
C VAL A 82 51.49 11.92 -32.28
N ALA A 83 52.48 12.70 -32.63
CA ALA A 83 53.42 13.33 -31.71
C ALA A 83 52.63 14.09 -30.63
N PHE A 84 52.84 13.72 -29.38
CA PHE A 84 52.35 14.50 -28.22
C PHE A 84 53.19 15.77 -28.13
N GLU A 85 52.83 16.79 -28.87
CA GLU A 85 53.05 18.15 -28.41
C GLU A 85 52.15 18.37 -27.21
N SER A 86 52.67 19.01 -26.17
CA SER A 86 52.03 19.30 -24.86
C SER A 86 50.52 19.07 -24.80
N PRO A 87 49.93 18.62 -23.65
CA PRO A 87 48.51 18.32 -23.57
C PRO A 87 47.69 19.56 -23.93
N GLY A 88 47.49 19.72 -25.23
CA GLY A 88 46.78 20.85 -25.83
C GLY A 88 45.32 20.83 -25.34
N ARG A 89 44.70 22.00 -25.35
CA ARG A 89 43.26 22.20 -24.99
C ARG A 89 42.32 21.11 -25.53
N GLY A 90 42.68 20.49 -26.69
CA GLY A 90 41.91 19.40 -27.28
C GLY A 90 41.88 18.09 -26.48
N PHE A 91 42.92 17.74 -25.72
CA PHE A 91 42.95 16.52 -24.92
C PHE A 91 42.10 16.68 -23.65
N VAL A 92 42.18 17.83 -22.98
CA VAL A 92 41.36 18.15 -21.82
C VAL A 92 39.88 18.20 -22.19
N SER A 93 39.53 18.76 -23.36
CA SER A 93 38.14 18.81 -23.81
C SER A 93 37.57 17.43 -24.12
N GLN A 94 38.34 16.50 -24.68
CA GLN A 94 37.90 15.12 -24.93
C GLN A 94 37.70 14.32 -23.64
N LEU A 95 38.57 14.48 -22.64
CA LEU A 95 38.42 13.91 -21.32
C LEU A 95 37.19 14.48 -20.61
N ALA A 96 37.01 15.79 -20.69
CA ALA A 96 35.83 16.45 -20.13
C ALA A 96 34.52 15.97 -20.79
N LEU A 97 34.51 15.84 -22.11
CA LEU A 97 33.38 15.29 -22.85
C LEU A 97 33.05 13.85 -22.42
N LEU A 98 34.06 12.99 -22.30
CA LEU A 98 33.89 11.61 -21.84
C LEU A 98 33.32 11.58 -20.39
N ALA A 99 33.85 12.40 -19.50
CA ALA A 99 33.38 12.51 -18.12
C ALA A 99 31.92 12.98 -18.08
N VAL A 100 31.55 14.00 -18.84
CA VAL A 100 30.17 14.50 -18.93
C VAL A 100 29.25 13.42 -19.51
N LEU A 101 29.65 12.71 -20.55
CA LEU A 101 28.87 11.63 -21.15
C LEU A 101 28.63 10.49 -20.16
N THR A 102 29.66 10.12 -19.40
CA THR A 102 29.60 9.07 -18.40
C THR A 102 28.69 9.45 -17.24
N ILE A 103 28.83 10.68 -16.72
CA ILE A 103 27.96 11.20 -15.67
C ILE A 103 26.51 11.26 -16.17
N GLY A 104 26.29 11.74 -17.40
CA GLY A 104 24.97 11.82 -18.02
C GLY A 104 24.31 10.44 -18.18
N LEU A 105 25.04 9.44 -18.68
CA LEU A 105 24.53 8.07 -18.80
C LEU A 105 24.20 7.45 -17.46
N THR A 106 25.06 7.64 -16.45
CA THR A 106 24.82 7.11 -15.10
C THR A 106 23.60 7.79 -14.45
N ALA A 107 23.51 9.10 -14.53
CA ALA A 107 22.39 9.84 -14.00
C ALA A 107 21.06 9.43 -14.68
N SER A 108 21.10 9.23 -16.02
CA SER A 108 19.95 8.74 -16.77
C SER A 108 19.54 7.33 -16.36
N ALA A 109 20.50 6.42 -16.22
CA ALA A 109 20.25 5.03 -15.80
C ALA A 109 19.66 4.97 -14.39
N VAL A 110 20.22 5.73 -13.44
CA VAL A 110 19.73 5.82 -12.06
C VAL A 110 18.31 6.40 -12.03
N THR A 111 18.08 7.49 -12.77
CA THR A 111 16.76 8.14 -12.83
C THR A 111 15.71 7.23 -13.45
N LEU A 112 16.05 6.53 -14.53
CA LEU A 112 15.15 5.59 -15.19
C LEU A 112 14.79 4.42 -14.27
N ASN A 113 15.81 3.84 -13.62
CA ASN A 113 15.60 2.74 -12.68
C ASN A 113 14.74 3.16 -11.50
N TYR A 114 15.01 4.34 -10.91
CA TYR A 114 14.19 4.89 -9.84
C TYR A 114 12.72 5.07 -10.25
N ARG A 115 12.48 5.58 -11.46
CA ARG A 115 11.10 5.73 -11.98
C ARG A 115 10.40 4.40 -12.18
N LEU A 116 11.12 3.39 -12.69
CA LEU A 116 10.59 2.04 -12.90
C LEU A 116 10.26 1.36 -11.58
N GLU A 117 11.15 1.42 -10.60
CA GLU A 117 10.92 0.85 -9.27
C GLU A 117 9.77 1.55 -8.53
N ARG A 118 9.74 2.89 -8.58
CA ARG A 118 8.62 3.65 -8.02
C ARG A 118 7.29 3.26 -8.67
N GLY A 119 7.25 3.09 -9.98
CA GLY A 119 6.05 2.65 -10.69
C GLY A 119 5.60 1.25 -10.26
N ARG A 120 6.56 0.33 -10.05
CA ARG A 120 6.26 -1.02 -9.55
C ARG A 120 5.71 -1.02 -8.12
N GLU A 121 6.30 -0.22 -7.23
CA GLU A 121 5.81 -0.13 -5.85
C GLU A 121 4.42 0.51 -5.77
N VAL A 122 4.15 1.55 -6.57
CA VAL A 122 2.80 2.14 -6.68
C VAL A 122 1.79 1.10 -7.15
N ALA A 123 2.08 0.40 -8.25
CA ALA A 123 1.17 -0.64 -8.78
C ALA A 123 0.95 -1.78 -7.78
N ARG A 124 1.96 -2.13 -7.00
CA ARG A 124 1.85 -3.13 -5.94
C ARG A 124 0.97 -2.66 -4.79
N LEU A 125 1.14 -1.42 -4.33
CA LEU A 125 0.29 -0.83 -3.29
C LEU A 125 -1.16 -0.75 -3.74
N GLU A 126 -1.40 -0.33 -4.99
CA GLU A 126 -2.72 -0.28 -5.61
C GLU A 126 -3.37 -1.68 -5.65
N ALA A 127 -2.64 -2.70 -6.14
CA ALA A 127 -3.15 -4.07 -6.18
C ALA A 127 -3.49 -4.62 -4.79
N VAL A 128 -2.69 -4.32 -3.76
CA VAL A 128 -2.98 -4.72 -2.38
C VAL A 128 -4.22 -3.99 -1.87
N SER A 129 -4.35 -2.72 -2.17
CA SER A 129 -5.47 -1.87 -1.82
C SER A 129 -6.78 -2.40 -2.42
N ASP A 130 -6.80 -2.66 -3.71
CA ASP A 130 -7.95 -3.21 -4.43
C ASP A 130 -8.34 -4.59 -3.89
N LEU A 131 -7.35 -5.43 -3.63
CA LEU A 131 -7.60 -6.74 -3.02
C LEU A 131 -8.27 -6.61 -1.65
N ARG A 132 -7.81 -5.67 -0.82
CA ARG A 132 -8.40 -5.41 0.51
C ARG A 132 -9.81 -4.86 0.40
N ALA A 133 -10.03 -3.88 -0.46
CA ALA A 133 -11.35 -3.32 -0.71
C ALA A 133 -12.31 -4.42 -1.14
N LYS A 134 -11.91 -5.26 -2.09
CA LYS A 134 -12.72 -6.40 -2.54
C LYS A 134 -13.01 -7.40 -1.42
N GLN A 135 -12.03 -7.76 -0.59
CA GLN A 135 -12.24 -8.67 0.54
C GLN A 135 -13.24 -8.12 1.56
N ILE A 136 -13.25 -6.81 1.79
CA ILE A 136 -14.22 -6.15 2.67
C ILE A 136 -15.61 -6.15 2.01
N ASP A 137 -15.68 -5.86 0.73
CA ASP A 137 -16.94 -5.86 -0.03
C ASP A 137 -17.59 -7.25 -0.08
N ASP A 138 -16.80 -8.28 -0.41
CA ASP A 138 -17.23 -9.67 -0.40
C ASP A 138 -17.76 -10.07 0.98
N TRP A 139 -17.03 -9.70 2.05
CA TRP A 139 -17.45 -9.98 3.42
C TRP A 139 -18.76 -9.24 3.80
N LEU A 140 -18.93 -7.98 3.43
CA LEU A 140 -20.18 -7.24 3.66
C LEU A 140 -21.33 -7.83 2.88
N THR A 141 -21.07 -8.31 1.66
CA THR A 141 -22.07 -8.98 0.82
C THR A 141 -22.53 -10.29 1.45
N ASP A 142 -21.60 -11.09 2.00
CA ASP A 142 -21.94 -12.31 2.73
C ASP A 142 -22.79 -11.99 3.95
N ARG A 143 -22.41 -11.02 4.77
CA ARG A 143 -23.17 -10.57 5.95
C ARG A 143 -24.57 -10.07 5.56
N THR A 144 -24.66 -9.32 4.46
CA THR A 144 -25.96 -8.85 3.94
C THR A 144 -26.82 -10.01 3.47
N SER A 145 -26.26 -11.01 2.83
CA SER A 145 -26.97 -12.21 2.37
C SER A 145 -27.52 -13.03 3.53
N GLU A 146 -26.76 -13.18 4.62
CA GLU A 146 -27.23 -13.82 5.84
C GLU A 146 -28.38 -13.03 6.48
N ALA A 147 -28.30 -11.71 6.51
CA ALA A 147 -29.36 -10.85 7.03
C ALA A 147 -30.63 -10.88 6.16
N LEU A 148 -30.49 -11.05 4.84
CA LEU A 148 -31.62 -11.26 3.93
C LEU A 148 -32.39 -12.53 4.25
N PHE A 149 -31.74 -13.58 4.73
CA PHE A 149 -32.43 -14.79 5.21
C PHE A 149 -33.35 -14.49 6.39
N LEU A 150 -32.90 -13.69 7.36
CA LEU A 150 -33.74 -13.25 8.47
C LEU A 150 -34.89 -12.35 8.00
N ARG A 151 -34.58 -11.38 7.12
CA ARG A 151 -35.57 -10.45 6.55
C ARG A 151 -36.72 -11.20 5.87
N ASN A 152 -36.42 -12.23 5.10
CA ASN A 152 -37.40 -12.99 4.31
C ASN A 152 -38.09 -14.11 5.11
N SER A 153 -37.78 -14.26 6.41
CA SER A 153 -38.37 -15.30 7.23
C SER A 153 -39.77 -14.91 7.71
N GLU A 154 -40.81 -15.44 7.06
CA GLU A 154 -42.19 -15.31 7.51
C GLU A 154 -42.40 -15.84 8.93
N TYR A 155 -41.64 -16.86 9.31
CA TYR A 155 -41.67 -17.41 10.66
C TYR A 155 -41.31 -16.39 11.71
N LEU A 156 -40.20 -15.68 11.55
CA LEU A 156 -39.73 -14.69 12.52
C LEU A 156 -40.68 -13.50 12.62
N SER A 157 -41.18 -13.00 11.49
CA SER A 157 -42.13 -11.90 11.45
C SER A 157 -43.46 -12.29 12.10
N SER A 158 -43.96 -13.51 11.83
CA SER A 158 -45.21 -14.01 12.42
C SER A 158 -45.06 -14.31 13.91
N ALA A 159 -43.96 -14.90 14.34
CA ALA A 159 -43.67 -15.13 15.75
C ALA A 159 -43.60 -13.84 16.57
N TYR A 160 -43.01 -12.77 16.00
CA TYR A 160 -42.97 -11.46 16.61
C TYR A 160 -44.40 -10.90 16.84
N LEU A 161 -45.27 -10.98 15.82
CA LEU A 161 -46.64 -10.49 15.91
C LEU A 161 -47.47 -11.30 16.90
N GLN A 162 -47.32 -12.61 16.94
CA GLN A 162 -47.97 -13.48 17.93
C GLN A 162 -47.53 -13.09 19.34
N TRP A 163 -46.24 -12.85 19.55
CA TRP A 163 -45.72 -12.44 20.85
C TRP A 163 -46.24 -11.07 21.28
N GLN A 164 -46.19 -10.06 20.42
CA GLN A 164 -46.52 -8.68 20.76
C GLN A 164 -48.03 -8.39 20.74
N ASP A 165 -48.74 -8.83 19.72
CA ASP A 165 -50.16 -8.52 19.49
C ASP A 165 -51.09 -9.50 20.21
N GLN A 166 -50.73 -10.81 20.15
CA GLN A 166 -51.56 -11.84 20.79
C GLN A 166 -51.11 -12.20 22.18
N ARG A 167 -50.02 -11.59 22.67
CA ARG A 167 -49.42 -11.81 23.98
C ARG A 167 -49.08 -13.28 24.26
N ASP A 168 -48.63 -14.01 23.22
CA ASP A 168 -48.16 -15.39 23.34
C ASP A 168 -46.68 -15.44 23.75
N PRO A 169 -46.39 -15.72 25.06
CA PRO A 169 -45.01 -15.77 25.51
C PRO A 169 -44.19 -16.87 24.83
N SER A 170 -44.86 -17.95 24.43
CA SER A 170 -44.18 -19.10 23.80
C SER A 170 -43.67 -18.77 22.38
N ALA A 171 -44.39 -17.92 21.65
CA ALA A 171 -43.93 -17.38 20.37
C ALA A 171 -42.67 -16.51 20.54
N GLY A 172 -42.64 -15.69 21.62
CA GLY A 172 -41.47 -14.91 21.98
C GLY A 172 -40.25 -15.80 22.28
N VAL A 173 -40.41 -16.83 23.11
CA VAL A 173 -39.30 -17.76 23.44
C VAL A 173 -38.73 -18.40 22.17
N ARG A 174 -39.60 -18.96 21.30
CA ARG A 174 -39.16 -19.59 20.03
C ARG A 174 -38.46 -18.61 19.11
N LEU A 175 -38.91 -17.35 19.04
CA LEU A 175 -38.28 -16.30 18.24
C LEU A 175 -36.86 -16.02 18.76
N LEU A 176 -36.70 -15.82 20.07
CA LEU A 176 -35.42 -15.50 20.68
C LEU A 176 -34.42 -16.66 20.61
N GLU A 177 -34.88 -17.90 20.82
CA GLU A 177 -34.05 -19.11 20.60
C GLU A 177 -33.54 -19.18 19.18
N ARG A 178 -34.43 -18.97 18.18
CA ARG A 178 -34.03 -19.01 16.78
C ARG A 178 -33.03 -17.91 16.38
N MET A 179 -33.19 -16.71 16.95
CA MET A 179 -32.21 -15.63 16.80
C MET A 179 -30.86 -16.01 17.39
N GLY A 180 -30.84 -16.62 18.59
CA GLY A 180 -29.62 -17.09 19.23
C GLY A 180 -28.90 -18.18 18.44
N GLU A 181 -29.65 -19.20 17.97
CA GLU A 181 -29.10 -20.26 17.11
C GLU A 181 -28.47 -19.67 15.82
N PHE A 182 -29.18 -18.73 15.18
CA PHE A 182 -28.69 -18.10 13.96
C PHE A 182 -27.38 -17.32 14.21
N THR A 183 -27.32 -16.50 15.25
CA THR A 183 -26.12 -15.71 15.55
C THR A 183 -24.93 -16.55 15.96
N GLN A 184 -25.17 -17.62 16.73
CA GLN A 184 -24.12 -18.56 17.12
C GLN A 184 -23.56 -19.33 15.92
N SER A 185 -24.43 -19.81 15.01
CA SER A 185 -24.02 -20.58 13.82
C SER A 185 -23.24 -19.72 12.82
N ASN A 186 -23.52 -18.42 12.74
CA ASN A 186 -22.90 -17.50 11.80
C ASN A 186 -21.83 -16.60 12.44
N HIS A 187 -21.43 -16.92 13.68
CA HIS A 187 -20.34 -16.22 14.40
C HIS A 187 -20.56 -14.71 14.57
N TYR A 188 -21.77 -14.28 14.80
CA TYR A 188 -22.06 -12.91 15.22
C TYR A 188 -21.69 -12.71 16.69
N HIS A 189 -21.33 -11.49 17.03
CA HIS A 189 -21.05 -11.13 18.43
C HIS A 189 -22.31 -11.14 19.31
N GLY A 190 -23.46 -10.93 18.70
CA GLY A 190 -24.76 -10.95 19.37
C GLY A 190 -25.85 -10.35 18.49
N TRP A 191 -27.06 -10.32 19.04
CA TRP A 191 -28.22 -9.76 18.34
C TRP A 191 -29.03 -8.84 19.24
N LEU A 192 -29.77 -7.90 18.59
CA LEU A 192 -30.85 -7.12 19.20
C LEU A 192 -32.11 -7.26 18.35
N LEU A 193 -33.23 -7.27 18.99
CA LEU A 193 -34.53 -7.12 18.37
C LEU A 193 -35.09 -5.74 18.75
N LEU A 194 -35.36 -4.92 17.76
CA LEU A 194 -35.90 -3.58 17.91
C LEU A 194 -37.29 -3.51 17.30
N ASP A 195 -38.08 -2.57 17.80
CA ASP A 195 -39.36 -2.20 17.15
C ASP A 195 -39.10 -1.25 15.96
N ALA A 196 -40.18 -0.87 15.25
CA ALA A 196 -40.10 0.06 14.11
C ALA A 196 -39.66 1.48 14.49
N ALA A 197 -39.70 1.85 15.79
CA ALA A 197 -39.21 3.13 16.31
C ALA A 197 -37.75 3.05 16.79
N ALA A 198 -37.10 1.92 16.56
CA ALA A 198 -35.73 1.62 17.03
C ALA A 198 -35.60 1.55 18.56
N LEU A 199 -36.64 1.10 19.24
CA LEU A 199 -36.61 0.84 20.69
C LEU A 199 -36.27 -0.64 20.93
N PRO A 200 -35.41 -0.97 21.90
CA PRO A 200 -35.05 -2.33 22.22
C PRO A 200 -36.21 -3.15 22.78
N VAL A 201 -36.58 -4.25 22.14
CA VAL A 201 -37.58 -5.21 22.58
C VAL A 201 -36.92 -6.37 23.31
N ALA A 202 -35.85 -6.93 22.72
CA ALA A 202 -35.09 -8.02 23.30
C ALA A 202 -33.63 -7.99 22.83
N SER A 203 -32.76 -8.73 23.50
CA SER A 203 -31.35 -8.89 23.11
C SER A 203 -30.83 -10.22 23.62
N GLU A 204 -29.76 -10.65 23.03
CA GLU A 204 -28.97 -11.76 23.55
C GLU A 204 -28.42 -11.41 24.95
N PRO A 205 -28.39 -12.38 25.89
CA PRO A 205 -27.73 -12.17 27.17
C PRO A 205 -26.29 -11.64 26.98
N ASN A 206 -25.90 -10.67 27.81
CA ASN A 206 -24.58 -10.01 27.74
C ASN A 206 -24.31 -9.14 26.50
N THR A 207 -25.28 -8.98 25.61
CA THR A 207 -25.16 -8.03 24.49
C THR A 207 -25.58 -6.63 24.97
N ASP A 208 -24.74 -5.63 24.67
CA ASP A 208 -25.07 -4.24 24.93
C ASP A 208 -26.34 -3.84 24.16
N ARG A 209 -27.30 -3.20 24.88
CA ARG A 209 -28.57 -2.75 24.32
C ARG A 209 -28.54 -1.32 23.78
N GLN A 210 -27.38 -0.66 23.77
CA GLN A 210 -27.28 0.69 23.25
C GLN A 210 -27.64 0.75 21.77
N VAL A 211 -28.41 1.75 21.40
CA VAL A 211 -28.78 2.06 20.00
C VAL A 211 -28.18 3.42 19.66
N PRO A 212 -26.91 3.45 19.19
CA PRO A 212 -26.27 4.69 18.84
C PRO A 212 -26.98 5.38 17.67
N PRO A 213 -26.76 6.68 17.45
CA PRO A 213 -27.46 7.45 16.40
C PRO A 213 -27.33 6.84 15.00
N GLY A 214 -26.14 6.30 14.64
CA GLY A 214 -25.91 5.64 13.36
C GLY A 214 -26.74 4.36 13.19
N LEU A 215 -26.84 3.52 14.24
CA LEU A 215 -27.69 2.34 14.22
C LEU A 215 -29.18 2.76 14.14
N ARG A 216 -29.61 3.74 14.92
CA ARG A 216 -31.00 4.24 14.85
C ARG A 216 -31.36 4.71 13.44
N ALA A 217 -30.49 5.47 12.78
CA ALA A 217 -30.70 5.92 11.42
C ALA A 217 -30.80 4.74 10.43
N ALA A 218 -29.95 3.71 10.58
CA ALA A 218 -30.01 2.51 9.77
C ALA A 218 -31.31 1.72 9.96
N VAL A 219 -31.80 1.60 11.21
CA VAL A 219 -33.09 0.95 11.53
C VAL A 219 -34.24 1.68 10.86
N LEU A 220 -34.32 3.00 10.98
CA LEU A 220 -35.39 3.80 10.37
C LEU A 220 -35.36 3.69 8.84
N ARG A 221 -34.17 3.67 8.22
CA ARG A 221 -34.06 3.43 6.78
C ARG A 221 -34.54 2.02 6.40
N ALA A 222 -34.12 0.99 7.14
CA ALA A 222 -34.53 -0.39 6.91
C ALA A 222 -36.06 -0.56 6.98
N VAL A 223 -36.71 0.06 7.95
CA VAL A 223 -38.18 0.06 8.08
C VAL A 223 -38.85 0.76 6.90
N ALA A 224 -38.30 1.89 6.47
CA ALA A 224 -38.87 2.69 5.37
C ALA A 224 -38.71 2.02 3.99
N THR A 225 -37.56 1.41 3.72
CA THR A 225 -37.27 0.79 2.41
C THR A 225 -37.65 -0.68 2.36
N GLY A 226 -37.73 -1.36 3.51
CA GLY A 226 -37.87 -2.80 3.60
C GLY A 226 -36.59 -3.56 3.27
N ASP A 227 -35.45 -2.90 3.08
CA ASP A 227 -34.18 -3.50 2.69
C ASP A 227 -33.23 -3.64 3.90
N VAL A 228 -32.32 -4.62 3.80
CA VAL A 228 -31.25 -4.75 4.75
C VAL A 228 -30.36 -3.51 4.67
N GLN A 229 -30.02 -2.97 5.84
CA GLN A 229 -29.15 -1.82 6.01
C GLN A 229 -27.99 -2.19 6.91
N HIS A 230 -26.96 -1.36 6.94
CA HIS A 230 -25.87 -1.46 7.91
C HIS A 230 -25.63 -0.10 8.59
N SER A 231 -25.15 -0.15 9.82
CA SER A 231 -24.67 1.04 10.50
C SER A 231 -23.28 1.43 9.98
N GLU A 232 -22.84 2.63 10.32
CA GLU A 232 -21.40 2.93 10.25
C GLU A 232 -20.65 2.11 11.32
N ILE A 233 -19.33 1.91 11.12
CA ILE A 233 -18.47 1.34 12.15
C ILE A 233 -18.37 2.33 13.30
N TYR A 234 -18.66 1.89 14.52
CA TYR A 234 -18.64 2.73 15.72
C TYR A 234 -17.88 2.05 16.87
N ARG A 235 -17.47 2.82 17.85
CA ARG A 235 -16.85 2.32 19.08
C ARG A 235 -17.87 2.27 20.21
N VAL A 236 -17.84 1.19 20.96
CA VAL A 236 -18.65 1.05 22.17
C VAL A 236 -17.92 1.74 23.32
N GLU A 237 -18.64 2.44 24.19
CA GLU A 237 -18.07 3.04 25.41
C GLU A 237 -17.67 1.94 26.40
N ALA A 238 -16.37 1.62 26.44
CA ALA A 238 -15.77 0.63 27.33
C ALA A 238 -14.31 0.96 27.58
N ALA A 239 -13.69 0.34 28.58
CA ALA A 239 -12.27 0.54 28.90
C ALA A 239 -11.34 0.11 27.74
N GLN A 240 -11.74 -0.89 26.95
CA GLN A 240 -11.13 -1.29 25.70
C GLN A 240 -12.23 -1.40 24.64
N PRO A 241 -12.58 -0.30 23.95
CA PRO A 241 -13.77 -0.24 23.12
C PRO A 241 -13.62 -1.12 21.89
N PRO A 242 -14.41 -2.20 21.74
CA PRO A 242 -14.48 -2.92 20.48
C PRO A 242 -15.11 -2.03 19.41
N GLN A 243 -14.64 -2.18 18.19
CA GLN A 243 -15.27 -1.57 17.03
C GLN A 243 -16.38 -2.49 16.54
N ARG A 244 -17.55 -1.95 16.29
CA ARG A 244 -18.73 -2.69 15.87
C ARG A 244 -19.31 -2.16 14.57
N LEU A 245 -19.89 -3.09 13.85
CA LEU A 245 -20.77 -2.86 12.70
C LEU A 245 -22.05 -3.62 12.98
N ASP A 246 -23.20 -3.00 12.80
CA ASP A 246 -24.48 -3.63 12.94
C ASP A 246 -25.14 -3.83 11.58
N ILE A 247 -25.58 -5.06 11.28
CA ILE A 247 -26.38 -5.39 10.11
C ILE A 247 -27.84 -5.42 10.53
N VAL A 248 -28.67 -4.69 9.81
CA VAL A 248 -30.05 -4.35 10.19
C VAL A 248 -31.01 -5.02 9.21
N ALA A 249 -31.72 -6.06 9.65
CA ALA A 249 -32.68 -6.81 8.86
C ALA A 249 -34.11 -6.50 9.31
N PRO A 250 -34.92 -5.77 8.53
CA PRO A 250 -36.33 -5.58 8.86
C PRO A 250 -37.07 -6.91 8.69
N LEU A 251 -37.83 -7.34 9.71
CA LEU A 251 -38.63 -8.55 9.61
C LEU A 251 -39.91 -8.23 8.81
N ILE A 252 -39.89 -8.56 7.53
CA ILE A 252 -41.00 -8.24 6.63
C ILE A 252 -42.03 -9.38 6.57
N ARG A 253 -43.27 -9.01 6.33
CA ARG A 253 -44.36 -9.92 5.99
C ARG A 253 -44.99 -9.45 4.71
N THR A 254 -45.34 -10.41 3.85
CA THR A 254 -46.03 -10.11 2.60
C THR A 254 -47.25 -9.23 2.81
N GLY A 255 -47.29 -8.06 2.20
CA GLY A 255 -48.43 -7.14 2.25
C GLY A 255 -48.55 -6.28 3.57
N ALA A 256 -47.56 -6.27 4.43
CA ALA A 256 -47.58 -5.47 5.65
C ALA A 256 -46.19 -4.77 5.89
N PRO A 257 -46.21 -3.57 6.48
CA PRO A 257 -45.00 -2.88 6.89
C PRO A 257 -44.24 -3.68 7.96
N SER A 258 -42.92 -3.53 7.96
CA SER A 258 -42.10 -4.13 9.02
C SER A 258 -42.41 -3.50 10.38
N ARG A 259 -42.68 -4.35 11.38
CA ARG A 259 -42.96 -3.93 12.79
C ARG A 259 -41.82 -4.27 13.72
N ALA A 260 -40.85 -5.04 13.28
CA ALA A 260 -39.68 -5.42 14.03
C ALA A 260 -38.45 -5.45 13.14
N VAL A 261 -37.30 -5.24 13.77
CA VAL A 261 -36.00 -5.23 13.08
C VAL A 261 -35.02 -6.09 13.89
N ALA A 262 -34.47 -7.09 13.23
CA ALA A 262 -33.37 -7.86 13.77
C ALA A 262 -32.05 -7.13 13.47
N VAL A 263 -31.25 -6.91 14.51
CA VAL A 263 -29.92 -6.32 14.41
C VAL A 263 -28.90 -7.38 14.76
N LEU A 264 -27.99 -7.65 13.82
CA LEU A 264 -26.89 -8.58 13.98
C LEU A 264 -25.62 -7.79 14.26
N ARG A 265 -25.04 -7.97 15.44
CA ARG A 265 -23.82 -7.26 15.86
C ARG A 265 -22.57 -7.98 15.43
N VAL A 266 -21.71 -7.28 14.75
CA VAL A 266 -20.42 -7.78 14.28
C VAL A 266 -19.29 -7.08 15.02
N ASP A 267 -18.39 -7.85 15.60
CA ASP A 267 -17.09 -7.35 16.05
C ASP A 267 -16.14 -7.24 14.84
N THR A 268 -15.94 -6.03 14.38
CA THR A 268 -15.08 -5.77 13.22
C THR A 268 -13.60 -6.11 13.49
N GLY A 269 -13.19 -6.12 14.76
CA GLY A 269 -11.82 -6.48 15.16
C GLY A 269 -11.46 -7.93 14.84
N VAL A 270 -12.47 -8.82 14.81
CA VAL A 270 -12.27 -10.24 14.51
C VAL A 270 -11.94 -10.45 13.02
N PHE A 271 -12.60 -9.74 12.12
CA PHE A 271 -12.39 -9.88 10.67
C PHE A 271 -11.46 -8.79 10.11
N LEU A 272 -11.81 -7.53 10.31
CA LEU A 272 -11.04 -6.41 9.75
C LEU A 272 -9.65 -6.29 10.38
N GLY A 273 -9.53 -6.62 11.66
CA GLY A 273 -8.25 -6.56 12.36
C GLY A 273 -7.16 -7.41 11.70
N PRO A 274 -7.32 -8.73 11.52
CA PRO A 274 -6.37 -9.57 10.80
C PRO A 274 -6.18 -9.15 9.35
N LEU A 275 -7.26 -8.77 8.67
CA LEU A 275 -7.23 -8.33 7.29
C LEU A 275 -6.33 -7.11 7.10
N LEU A 276 -6.46 -6.09 7.94
CA LEU A 276 -5.70 -4.86 7.85
C LEU A 276 -4.25 -5.00 8.36
N ARG A 277 -4.00 -5.91 9.34
CA ARG A 277 -2.64 -6.18 9.85
C ARG A 277 -1.81 -7.06 8.92
N GLY A 278 -2.44 -8.02 8.24
CA GLY A 278 -1.75 -8.98 7.39
C GLY A 278 -1.27 -8.33 6.11
N TRP A 279 -0.03 -7.89 6.02
CA TRP A 279 0.52 -7.44 4.74
C TRP A 279 0.95 -8.64 3.90
N PRO A 280 0.54 -8.75 2.61
CA PRO A 280 0.78 -9.95 1.79
C PRO A 280 2.24 -10.18 1.45
N VAL A 281 3.08 -9.18 1.61
CA VAL A 281 4.54 -9.26 1.43
C VAL A 281 5.21 -8.64 2.65
N PRO A 282 6.27 -9.25 3.19
CA PRO A 282 6.95 -8.68 4.35
C PRO A 282 7.34 -7.23 4.13
N SER A 283 6.82 -6.35 4.96
CA SER A 283 7.14 -4.92 5.00
C SER A 283 7.17 -4.48 6.46
N GLN A 284 8.14 -3.66 6.81
CA GLN A 284 8.27 -3.11 8.17
C GLN A 284 7.44 -1.84 8.36
N THR A 285 7.07 -1.18 7.27
CA THR A 285 6.50 0.16 7.27
C THR A 285 5.12 0.24 6.59
N ALA A 286 4.72 -0.81 5.84
CA ALA A 286 3.43 -0.81 5.17
C ALA A 286 2.27 -1.00 6.14
N GLU A 287 1.27 -0.14 6.02
CA GLU A 287 0.09 -0.11 6.85
C GLU A 287 -1.18 0.03 6.00
N SER A 288 -2.26 -0.65 6.39
CA SER A 288 -3.58 -0.49 5.80
C SER A 288 -4.51 0.19 6.80
N LEU A 289 -5.15 1.26 6.38
CA LEU A 289 -6.09 2.02 7.20
C LEU A 289 -7.48 1.98 6.55
N LEU A 290 -8.50 1.79 7.38
CA LEU A 290 -9.89 2.01 7.00
C LEU A 290 -10.36 3.31 7.65
N VAL A 291 -10.73 4.30 6.85
CA VAL A 291 -11.07 5.63 7.33
C VAL A 291 -12.53 5.92 7.06
N ARG A 292 -13.25 6.40 8.08
CA ARG A 292 -14.63 6.83 7.94
C ARG A 292 -14.70 8.25 7.37
N ALA A 293 -15.49 8.44 6.31
CA ALA A 293 -15.58 9.70 5.59
C ALA A 293 -16.20 10.84 6.43
N SER A 294 -17.10 10.49 7.37
CA SER A 294 -17.85 11.50 8.13
C SER A 294 -17.00 12.26 9.15
N ASP A 295 -16.02 11.62 9.77
CA ASP A 295 -15.26 12.21 10.88
C ASP A 295 -13.76 11.84 10.90
N GLY A 296 -13.27 11.13 9.87
CA GLY A 296 -11.89 10.68 9.82
C GLY A 296 -11.52 9.61 10.85
N MET A 297 -12.49 8.98 11.50
CA MET A 297 -12.22 7.90 12.44
C MET A 297 -11.58 6.73 11.72
N VAL A 298 -10.46 6.24 12.23
CA VAL A 298 -9.72 5.13 11.67
C VAL A 298 -10.21 3.82 12.26
N GLY A 299 -10.67 2.93 11.38
CA GLY A 299 -10.93 1.52 11.70
C GLY A 299 -9.71 0.67 11.39
N GLY A 300 -9.48 -0.40 12.13
CA GLY A 300 -8.41 -1.38 11.84
C GLY A 300 -7.32 -1.44 12.89
N THR A 301 -6.10 -1.78 12.47
CA THR A 301 -4.99 -2.19 13.34
C THR A 301 -4.61 -1.21 14.43
N MET A 302 -4.77 0.05 14.14
CA MET A 302 -4.34 1.14 15.02
C MET A 302 -5.47 1.80 15.80
N GLY A 303 -6.64 1.26 15.86
CA GLY A 303 -7.87 1.79 16.50
C GLY A 303 -7.72 2.60 17.80
N ARG A 304 -6.51 2.90 18.19
CA ARG A 304 -6.11 3.70 19.36
C ARG A 304 -5.66 5.12 19.01
N GLY A 305 -5.50 5.44 17.72
CA GLY A 305 -5.08 6.76 17.29
C GLY A 305 -6.20 7.80 17.33
N PRO A 306 -5.86 9.10 17.43
CA PRO A 306 -6.82 10.17 17.24
C PRO A 306 -7.42 10.09 15.83
N PRO A 307 -8.62 10.67 15.60
CA PRO A 307 -9.17 10.80 14.24
C PRO A 307 -8.18 11.51 13.32
N LEU A 308 -8.10 11.06 12.07
CA LEU A 308 -7.25 11.73 11.08
C LEU A 308 -7.82 13.12 10.77
N PRO A 309 -6.99 14.14 10.69
CA PRO A 309 -7.43 15.49 10.36
C PRO A 309 -7.77 15.60 8.86
N LEU A 310 -8.98 15.17 8.48
CA LEU A 310 -9.45 15.20 7.08
C LEU A 310 -9.49 16.61 6.47
N SER A 311 -9.43 17.66 7.31
CA SER A 311 -9.30 19.05 6.89
C SER A 311 -7.95 19.38 6.23
N THR A 312 -6.94 18.52 6.37
CA THR A 312 -5.64 18.70 5.73
C THR A 312 -5.70 18.13 4.30
N PRO A 313 -5.75 18.99 3.24
CA PRO A 313 -5.98 18.52 1.87
C PRO A 313 -4.87 17.62 1.32
N GLU A 314 -3.69 17.73 1.89
CA GLU A 314 -2.48 17.02 1.47
C GLU A 314 -2.45 15.56 1.95
N LEU A 315 -3.28 15.19 2.94
CA LEU A 315 -3.35 13.82 3.39
C LEU A 315 -3.99 12.91 2.34
N LEU A 316 -3.36 11.79 2.04
CA LEU A 316 -3.85 10.79 1.09
C LEU A 316 -5.25 10.27 1.49
N SER A 317 -5.51 10.11 2.78
CA SER A 317 -6.83 9.75 3.30
C SER A 317 -7.91 10.77 2.96
N ALA A 318 -7.59 12.08 3.02
CA ALA A 318 -8.51 13.13 2.65
C ALA A 318 -8.76 13.18 1.13
N GLN A 319 -7.72 12.94 0.32
CA GLN A 319 -7.85 12.84 -1.15
C GLN A 319 -8.70 11.64 -1.55
N ALA A 320 -8.45 10.49 -0.92
CA ALA A 320 -9.21 9.27 -1.13
C ALA A 320 -10.71 9.48 -0.87
N ILE A 321 -11.07 10.11 0.24
CA ILE A 321 -12.48 10.38 0.61
C ILE A 321 -13.14 11.34 -0.40
N ARG A 322 -12.40 12.27 -0.99
CA ARG A 322 -12.93 13.17 -2.03
C ARG A 322 -13.12 12.50 -3.40
N GLY A 323 -12.77 11.23 -3.53
CA GLY A 323 -12.81 10.53 -4.82
C GLY A 323 -11.75 11.01 -5.81
N GLU A 324 -10.82 11.85 -5.35
CA GLU A 324 -9.61 12.15 -6.10
C GLU A 324 -8.80 10.86 -6.08
N GLN A 325 -8.51 10.28 -7.25
CA GLN A 325 -7.67 9.07 -7.30
C GLN A 325 -6.33 9.41 -6.64
N PRO A 326 -6.06 8.96 -5.41
CA PRO A 326 -4.81 9.23 -4.75
C PRO A 326 -3.76 8.25 -5.24
N LEU A 327 -3.47 8.26 -6.53
CA LEU A 327 -2.26 7.67 -7.09
C LEU A 327 -1.03 8.46 -6.61
N GLY A 328 -1.07 8.83 -5.33
CA GLY A 328 -0.03 9.51 -4.62
C GLY A 328 0.60 8.57 -3.62
N VAL A 329 1.79 8.08 -3.93
CA VAL A 329 2.71 7.64 -2.90
C VAL A 329 3.20 8.91 -2.22
N ALA A 330 2.68 9.21 -1.04
CA ALA A 330 3.26 10.26 -0.22
C ALA A 330 4.52 9.68 0.43
N TYR A 331 5.63 10.33 0.15
CA TYR A 331 6.91 10.06 0.76
C TYR A 331 7.22 11.22 1.71
N ASP A 332 7.18 10.96 3.01
CA ASP A 332 7.55 11.94 4.03
C ASP A 332 9.02 11.84 4.46
N GLY A 333 9.83 11.12 3.67
CA GLY A 333 11.24 10.86 3.94
C GLY A 333 11.52 9.60 4.77
N VAL A 334 10.49 8.97 5.33
CA VAL A 334 10.62 7.78 6.19
C VAL A 334 9.75 6.62 5.70
N ASP A 335 8.53 6.87 5.19
CA ASP A 335 7.56 5.84 4.85
C ASP A 335 6.78 6.11 3.55
N PHE A 336 6.41 5.02 2.86
CA PHE A 336 5.42 5.06 1.78
C PHE A 336 4.04 4.77 2.36
N ARG A 337 3.10 5.69 2.19
CA ARG A 337 1.71 5.51 2.61
C ARG A 337 0.81 5.43 1.40
N GLY A 338 0.17 4.27 1.21
CA GLY A 338 -0.89 4.09 0.24
C GLY A 338 -2.23 4.06 0.97
N VAL A 339 -3.25 4.68 0.40
CA VAL A 339 -4.62 4.63 0.92
C VAL A 339 -5.51 3.96 -0.11
N ALA A 340 -6.23 2.93 0.32
CA ALA A 340 -7.31 2.32 -0.43
C ALA A 340 -8.65 2.93 -0.03
N VAL A 341 -9.54 3.12 -0.97
CA VAL A 341 -10.94 3.52 -0.74
C VAL A 341 -11.86 2.40 -1.13
#